data_efa2f12e7a79fb68a43b714ef52d18ef
#
_entry.id   efa2f12e7a79fb68a43b714ef52d18ef
#
_cell.length_a   1.000
_cell.length_b   1.000
_cell.length_c   1.000
_cell.angle_alpha   90.00
_cell.angle_beta   90.00
_cell.angle_gamma   90.00
#
_symmetry.space_group_name_H-M   'P 1'
#
loop_
_entity.id
_entity.type
_entity.pdbx_description
1 polymer ?
#
loop_
_entity_poly.entity_id
_entity_poly.type
_entity_poly.pdbx_seq_one_letter_code
_entity_poly.pdbx_strand_id
1 'polypeptide(L)'
;MYKTTRLQSVLIQYKWPLFLCLFIPCVYGADDNESWTSVSFEKKLPYSLKLEFEQELRLADQVSTFKQTFSELSLSYKVFDGLSLQIPYRYSTYKDKVKQRLSIGGSYKYSFKPLSLKYRARIQRTFEKNETPEDLIRNKCTIEYKLNKSIKPYVSGELSHSYNEDPVQLDEYRISFGLKVDIMENSSIKIFYIFKKEDLPKSDPDEIGVFGLAYSLKM
;
A
#
# COMPACT_ATOMS: atom_id res chain seq x y z
N MET A 1 27.78 38.77 12.96
CA MET A 1 27.31 37.40 13.21
C MET A 1 25.81 37.36 13.09
N TYR A 2 25.25 37.66 11.92
CA TYR A 2 23.77 37.59 11.64
C TYR A 2 23.58 37.51 10.12
N LYS A 3 23.63 36.31 9.51
CA LYS A 3 23.18 36.10 8.10
C LYS A 3 22.72 34.66 7.74
N THR A 4 22.61 33.75 8.70
CA THR A 4 22.28 32.35 8.39
C THR A 4 20.81 31.97 8.59
N THR A 5 19.96 32.79 9.18
CA THR A 5 18.59 32.47 9.54
C THR A 5 17.56 32.74 8.43
N ARG A 6 17.86 33.59 7.43
CA ARG A 6 16.91 33.91 6.35
C ARG A 6 16.84 32.87 5.21
N LEU A 7 17.93 32.14 4.96
CA LEU A 7 17.96 31.15 3.89
C LEU A 7 17.21 29.86 4.23
N GLN A 8 17.13 29.49 5.52
CA GLN A 8 16.38 28.28 5.92
C GLN A 8 14.86 28.47 5.87
N SER A 9 14.34 29.68 6.13
CA SER A 9 12.90 29.96 6.07
C SER A 9 12.37 30.02 4.63
N VAL A 10 13.18 30.44 3.66
CA VAL A 10 12.79 30.51 2.25
C VAL A 10 12.76 29.11 1.62
N LEU A 11 13.67 28.21 2.01
CA LEU A 11 13.70 26.83 1.51
C LEU A 11 12.51 25.98 2.00
N ILE A 12 11.90 26.33 3.13
CA ILE A 12 10.72 25.64 3.66
C ILE A 12 9.46 26.04 2.88
N GLN A 13 9.33 27.29 2.42
CA GLN A 13 8.15 27.77 1.68
C GLN A 13 8.01 27.17 0.27
N TYR A 14 9.09 26.72 -0.38
CA TYR A 14 9.04 26.19 -1.75
C TYR A 14 8.94 24.66 -1.84
N LYS A 15 8.97 23.92 -0.70
CA LYS A 15 8.88 22.45 -0.70
C LYS A 15 7.46 21.91 -0.95
N TRP A 16 6.43 22.69 -0.66
CA TRP A 16 5.03 22.30 -0.80
C TRP A 16 4.49 22.26 -2.25
N PRO A 17 4.78 23.24 -3.11
CA PRO A 17 4.26 23.22 -4.47
C PRO A 17 4.88 22.11 -5.33
N LEU A 18 6.14 21.72 -5.10
CA LEU A 18 6.80 20.63 -5.83
C LEU A 18 6.15 19.27 -5.53
N PHE A 19 5.65 19.05 -4.32
CA PHE A 19 4.97 17.81 -3.94
C PHE A 19 3.55 17.75 -4.54
N LEU A 20 2.87 18.90 -4.67
CA LEU A 20 1.55 18.99 -5.31
C LEU A 20 1.63 18.77 -6.83
N CYS A 21 2.68 19.26 -7.49
CA CYS A 21 2.88 19.11 -8.93
C CYS A 21 3.13 17.65 -9.36
N LEU A 22 3.60 16.77 -8.47
CA LEU A 22 3.81 15.35 -8.77
C LEU A 22 2.50 14.55 -8.84
N PHE A 23 1.39 15.09 -8.29
CA PHE A 23 0.08 14.42 -8.29
C PHE A 23 -0.76 14.72 -9.54
N ILE A 24 -0.53 15.86 -10.20
CA ILE A 24 -1.41 16.34 -11.28
C ILE A 24 -1.34 15.49 -12.56
N PRO A 25 -0.17 15.05 -13.05
CA PRO A 25 -0.11 14.32 -14.31
C PRO A 25 -0.65 12.88 -14.22
N CYS A 26 -0.67 12.26 -13.04
CA CYS A 26 -1.14 10.88 -12.90
C CYS A 26 -2.68 10.74 -12.95
N VAL A 27 -3.42 11.83 -12.76
CA VAL A 27 -4.89 11.81 -12.71
C VAL A 27 -5.51 11.83 -14.11
N TYR A 28 -4.79 12.35 -15.11
CA TYR A 28 -5.32 12.55 -16.47
C TYR A 28 -5.05 11.39 -17.45
N GLY A 29 -4.34 10.35 -17.03
CA GLY A 29 -3.91 9.26 -17.92
C GLY A 29 -4.48 7.90 -17.57
N ALA A 30 -5.40 7.79 -16.63
CA ALA A 30 -5.97 6.51 -16.22
C ALA A 30 -7.30 6.24 -16.93
N ASP A 31 -7.48 5.00 -17.43
CA ASP A 31 -8.71 4.57 -18.09
C ASP A 31 -9.88 4.50 -17.13
N ASP A 32 -9.61 4.17 -15.85
CA ASP A 32 -10.59 4.15 -14.77
C ASP A 32 -10.03 4.78 -13.49
N ASN A 33 -10.95 5.30 -12.65
CA ASN A 33 -10.66 5.81 -11.32
C ASN A 33 -11.41 5.01 -10.26
N GLU A 34 -10.64 4.43 -9.32
CA GLU A 34 -11.15 3.69 -8.19
C GLU A 34 -11.04 4.50 -6.89
N SER A 35 -11.89 4.16 -5.92
CA SER A 35 -11.74 4.61 -4.53
C SER A 35 -11.58 3.42 -3.59
N TRP A 36 -10.56 3.48 -2.73
CA TRP A 36 -10.28 2.47 -1.72
C TRP A 36 -10.38 3.07 -0.32
N THR A 37 -11.29 2.55 0.49
CA THR A 37 -11.46 2.99 1.87
C THR A 37 -11.26 1.83 2.81
N SER A 38 -10.36 1.96 3.78
CA SER A 38 -10.09 0.87 4.73
C SER A 38 -10.03 1.33 6.18
N VAL A 39 -10.34 0.39 7.08
CA VAL A 39 -10.16 0.50 8.53
C VAL A 39 -9.38 -0.70 8.99
N SER A 40 -8.34 -0.49 9.79
CA SER A 40 -7.53 -1.55 10.37
C SER A 40 -7.37 -1.42 11.88
N PHE A 41 -7.36 -2.57 12.55
CA PHE A 41 -7.12 -2.73 13.97
C PHE A 41 -5.88 -3.58 14.19
N GLU A 42 -4.92 -3.06 14.92
CA GLU A 42 -3.66 -3.73 15.23
C GLU A 42 -3.57 -3.99 16.75
N LYS A 43 -3.29 -5.23 17.14
CA LYS A 43 -3.06 -5.62 18.52
C LYS A 43 -1.70 -6.30 18.67
N LYS A 44 -0.88 -5.78 19.58
CA LYS A 44 0.36 -6.44 19.98
C LYS A 44 0.02 -7.60 20.93
N LEU A 45 0.62 -8.74 20.66
CA LEU A 45 0.50 -9.95 21.45
C LEU A 45 1.85 -10.28 22.13
N PRO A 46 1.88 -11.16 23.15
CA PRO A 46 3.12 -11.68 23.71
C PRO A 46 4.04 -12.30 22.63
N TYR A 47 5.31 -12.54 22.98
CA TYR A 47 6.30 -13.22 22.14
C TYR A 47 6.56 -12.54 20.77
N SER A 48 6.56 -11.19 20.74
CA SER A 48 6.81 -10.41 19.51
C SER A 48 5.79 -10.65 18.37
N LEU A 49 4.63 -11.20 18.72
CA LEU A 49 3.53 -11.38 17.78
C LEU A 49 2.68 -10.11 17.66
N LYS A 50 2.07 -9.95 16.52
CA LYS A 50 1.11 -8.88 16.22
C LYS A 50 -0.02 -9.44 15.38
N LEU A 51 -1.24 -9.18 15.79
CA LEU A 51 -2.46 -9.47 15.04
C LEU A 51 -2.99 -8.18 14.43
N GLU A 52 -3.36 -8.23 13.16
CA GLU A 52 -3.96 -7.11 12.44
C GLU A 52 -5.21 -7.60 11.69
N PHE A 53 -6.30 -6.87 11.84
CA PHE A 53 -7.53 -7.06 11.08
C PHE A 53 -7.77 -5.82 10.23
N GLU A 54 -8.04 -6.00 8.95
CA GLU A 54 -8.35 -4.92 8.00
C GLU A 54 -9.65 -5.23 7.28
N GLN A 55 -10.52 -4.22 7.17
CA GLN A 55 -11.69 -4.20 6.31
C GLN A 55 -11.52 -3.12 5.27
N GLU A 56 -11.67 -3.45 3.98
CA GLU A 56 -11.55 -2.49 2.88
C GLU A 56 -12.73 -2.59 1.93
N LEU A 57 -13.21 -1.44 1.47
CA LEU A 57 -14.19 -1.26 0.40
C LEU A 57 -13.52 -0.63 -0.80
N ARG A 58 -13.82 -1.14 -2.00
CA ARG A 58 -13.37 -0.59 -3.29
C ARG A 58 -14.54 -0.31 -4.20
N LEU A 59 -14.52 0.88 -4.78
CA LEU A 59 -15.41 1.31 -5.83
C LEU A 59 -14.61 1.52 -7.11
N ALA A 60 -15.21 1.24 -8.27
CA ALA A 60 -14.65 1.41 -9.61
C ALA A 60 -15.58 2.28 -10.47
N ASP A 61 -15.35 2.34 -11.76
CA ASP A 61 -16.13 3.09 -12.75
C ASP A 61 -16.36 4.54 -12.31
N GLN A 62 -15.28 5.30 -12.16
CA GLN A 62 -15.29 6.68 -11.68
C GLN A 62 -15.93 6.80 -10.27
N VAL A 63 -15.68 5.81 -9.39
CA VAL A 63 -16.18 5.74 -8.01
C VAL A 63 -17.69 5.51 -7.91
N SER A 64 -18.35 5.08 -8.98
CA SER A 64 -19.82 4.90 -9.03
C SER A 64 -20.27 3.48 -8.76
N THR A 65 -19.42 2.47 -9.00
CA THR A 65 -19.79 1.06 -8.98
C THR A 65 -19.04 0.29 -7.88
N PHE A 66 -19.76 -0.60 -7.18
CA PHE A 66 -19.13 -1.52 -6.23
C PHE A 66 -18.21 -2.50 -6.96
N LYS A 67 -16.92 -2.49 -6.63
CA LYS A 67 -15.93 -3.45 -7.15
C LYS A 67 -15.81 -4.67 -6.23
N GLN A 68 -15.42 -4.43 -4.98
CA GLN A 68 -15.24 -5.48 -3.98
C GLN A 68 -15.18 -4.91 -2.56
N THR A 69 -15.43 -5.79 -1.61
CA THR A 69 -15.03 -5.59 -0.21
C THR A 69 -14.19 -6.77 0.25
N PHE A 70 -13.26 -6.54 1.17
CA PHE A 70 -12.52 -7.65 1.77
C PHE A 70 -12.26 -7.46 3.24
N SER A 71 -12.15 -8.60 3.93
CA SER A 71 -11.62 -8.70 5.29
C SER A 71 -10.28 -9.44 5.23
N GLU A 72 -9.25 -8.88 5.84
CA GLU A 72 -7.92 -9.52 5.95
C GLU A 72 -7.54 -9.67 7.41
N LEU A 73 -7.16 -10.87 7.81
CA LEU A 73 -6.56 -11.16 9.11
C LEU A 73 -5.09 -11.51 8.90
N SER A 74 -4.20 -10.80 9.57
CA SER A 74 -2.76 -10.97 9.42
C SER A 74 -2.08 -11.22 10.76
N LEU A 75 -1.38 -12.33 10.86
CA LEU A 75 -0.48 -12.61 11.98
C LEU A 75 0.96 -12.26 11.56
N SER A 76 1.63 -11.45 12.38
CA SER A 76 3.02 -11.07 12.13
C SER A 76 3.90 -11.45 13.33
N TYR A 77 5.12 -11.88 13.05
CA TYR A 77 6.15 -12.18 14.04
C TYR A 77 7.39 -11.32 13.79
N LYS A 78 7.82 -10.57 14.80
CA LYS A 78 9.05 -9.78 14.74
C LYS A 78 10.23 -10.70 15.06
N VAL A 79 11.07 -10.99 14.05
CA VAL A 79 12.25 -11.86 14.19
C VAL A 79 13.38 -11.12 14.91
N PHE A 80 13.70 -9.93 14.41
CA PHE A 80 14.66 -8.99 15.03
C PHE A 80 14.33 -7.56 14.58
N ASP A 81 15.13 -6.57 15.02
CA ASP A 81 14.86 -5.18 14.68
C ASP A 81 14.91 -4.95 13.17
N GLY A 82 13.79 -4.47 12.66
CA GLY A 82 13.56 -4.25 11.24
C GLY A 82 12.95 -5.44 10.50
N LEU A 83 13.21 -6.72 10.87
CA LEU A 83 12.69 -7.88 10.16
C LEU A 83 11.43 -8.44 10.82
N SER A 84 10.39 -8.63 10.01
CA SER A 84 9.14 -9.28 10.44
C SER A 84 8.65 -10.25 9.37
N LEU A 85 8.16 -11.41 9.79
CA LEU A 85 7.43 -12.38 8.98
C LEU A 85 5.93 -12.14 9.15
N GLN A 86 5.10 -12.46 8.14
CA GLN A 86 3.66 -12.27 8.18
C GLN A 86 2.92 -13.32 7.37
N ILE A 87 1.76 -13.71 7.87
CA ILE A 87 0.85 -14.66 7.22
C ILE A 87 -0.53 -14.00 7.18
N PRO A 88 -0.87 -13.24 6.12
CA PRO A 88 -2.20 -12.70 5.92
C PRO A 88 -3.10 -13.72 5.22
N TYR A 89 -4.35 -13.78 5.70
CA TYR A 89 -5.46 -14.45 5.05
C TYR A 89 -6.53 -13.41 4.70
N ARG A 90 -6.97 -13.38 3.44
CA ARG A 90 -7.96 -12.43 2.91
C ARG A 90 -9.16 -13.16 2.36
N TYR A 91 -10.34 -12.69 2.73
CA TYR A 91 -11.62 -13.06 2.17
C TYR A 91 -12.21 -11.87 1.44
N SER A 92 -12.41 -11.98 0.13
CA SER A 92 -12.88 -10.89 -0.74
C SER A 92 -14.22 -11.27 -1.37
N THR A 93 -15.18 -10.35 -1.30
CA THR A 93 -16.48 -10.46 -1.92
C THR A 93 -16.57 -9.46 -3.07
N TYR A 94 -16.86 -9.94 -4.24
CA TYR A 94 -17.19 -9.19 -5.44
C TYR A 94 -18.70 -9.29 -5.68
N LYS A 95 -19.23 -8.61 -6.71
CA LYS A 95 -20.66 -8.67 -7.04
C LYS A 95 -21.16 -10.11 -7.27
N ASP A 96 -20.40 -10.90 -8.02
CA ASP A 96 -20.83 -12.21 -8.50
C ASP A 96 -19.93 -13.37 -8.03
N LYS A 97 -18.85 -13.06 -7.27
CA LYS A 97 -17.87 -14.07 -6.86
C LYS A 97 -17.19 -13.76 -5.54
N VAL A 98 -16.60 -14.80 -4.98
CA VAL A 98 -15.80 -14.72 -3.76
C VAL A 98 -14.41 -15.25 -4.04
N LYS A 99 -13.38 -14.54 -3.56
CA LYS A 99 -12.00 -15.00 -3.62
C LYS A 99 -11.42 -15.11 -2.22
N GLN A 100 -10.66 -16.15 -2.00
CA GLN A 100 -9.89 -16.36 -0.77
C GLN A 100 -8.41 -16.30 -1.12
N ARG A 101 -7.61 -15.60 -0.30
CA ARG A 101 -6.18 -15.45 -0.55
C ARG A 101 -5.39 -15.76 0.71
N LEU A 102 -4.53 -16.74 0.60
CA LEU A 102 -3.53 -17.03 1.60
C LEU A 102 -2.19 -16.48 1.14
N SER A 103 -1.44 -15.88 2.05
CA SER A 103 -0.11 -15.37 1.72
C SER A 103 0.88 -15.66 2.83
N ILE A 104 2.16 -15.69 2.46
CA ILE A 104 3.29 -15.69 3.38
C ILE A 104 4.29 -14.65 2.90
N GLY A 105 4.90 -13.91 3.81
CA GLY A 105 5.87 -12.92 3.41
C GLY A 105 6.75 -12.43 4.53
N GLY A 106 7.74 -11.65 4.12
CA GLY A 106 8.64 -10.96 5.02
C GLY A 106 8.73 -9.47 4.70
N SER A 107 9.01 -8.67 5.70
CA SER A 107 9.33 -7.26 5.49
C SER A 107 10.53 -6.85 6.32
N TYR A 108 11.41 -6.06 5.71
CA TYR A 108 12.54 -5.45 6.38
C TYR A 108 12.40 -3.93 6.35
N LYS A 109 12.52 -3.30 7.51
CA LYS A 109 12.49 -1.85 7.65
C LYS A 109 13.83 -1.35 8.18
N TYR A 110 14.50 -0.50 7.42
CA TYR A 110 15.68 0.24 7.81
C TYR A 110 15.32 1.70 8.02
N SER A 111 15.71 2.28 9.18
CA SER A 111 15.37 3.65 9.55
C SER A 111 16.65 4.46 9.78
N PHE A 112 16.85 5.48 8.96
CA PHE A 112 17.93 6.47 9.08
C PHE A 112 17.30 7.87 9.03
N LYS A 113 17.01 8.42 10.17
CA LYS A 113 16.26 9.69 10.30
C LYS A 113 16.85 10.80 9.42
N PRO A 114 16.00 11.55 8.69
CA PRO A 114 14.53 11.55 8.73
C PRO A 114 13.84 10.51 7.82
N LEU A 115 14.60 9.66 7.13
CA LEU A 115 14.09 8.67 6.17
C LEU A 115 13.90 7.29 6.82
N SER A 116 12.98 6.51 6.27
CA SER A 116 12.93 5.07 6.48
C SER A 116 12.62 4.36 5.17
N LEU A 117 13.32 3.26 4.92
CA LEU A 117 13.15 2.37 3.79
C LEU A 117 12.49 1.09 4.29
N LYS A 118 11.43 0.63 3.64
CA LYS A 118 10.79 -0.64 3.92
C LYS A 118 10.70 -1.45 2.64
N TYR A 119 11.26 -2.65 2.65
CA TYR A 119 11.08 -3.65 1.61
C TYR A 119 10.16 -4.75 2.12
N ARG A 120 9.25 -5.25 1.26
CA ARG A 120 8.36 -6.37 1.55
C ARG A 120 8.33 -7.32 0.36
N ALA A 121 8.60 -8.60 0.60
CA ALA A 121 8.36 -9.69 -0.33
C ALA A 121 7.20 -10.54 0.19
N ARG A 122 6.31 -10.98 -0.71
CA ARG A 122 5.14 -11.81 -0.38
C ARG A 122 4.87 -12.78 -1.51
N ILE A 123 4.63 -14.04 -1.16
CA ILE A 123 4.07 -15.05 -2.04
C ILE A 123 2.61 -15.20 -1.64
N GLN A 124 1.72 -15.24 -2.61
CA GLN A 124 0.28 -15.37 -2.37
C GLN A 124 -0.35 -16.36 -3.34
N ARG A 125 -1.32 -17.10 -2.83
CA ARG A 125 -2.21 -17.97 -3.61
C ARG A 125 -3.65 -17.52 -3.42
N THR A 126 -4.32 -17.26 -4.55
CA THR A 126 -5.72 -16.85 -4.59
C THR A 126 -6.57 -17.99 -5.11
N PHE A 127 -7.64 -18.29 -4.39
CA PHE A 127 -8.62 -19.32 -4.74
C PHE A 127 -9.93 -18.66 -5.14
N GLU A 128 -10.47 -19.05 -6.28
CA GLU A 128 -11.80 -18.71 -6.76
C GLU A 128 -12.53 -20.01 -7.10
N LYS A 129 -13.85 -20.05 -6.87
CA LYS A 129 -14.65 -21.27 -7.14
C LYS A 129 -14.62 -21.59 -8.64
N ASN A 130 -14.32 -22.85 -8.98
CA ASN A 130 -14.24 -23.38 -10.34
C ASN A 130 -13.12 -22.76 -11.22
N GLU A 131 -12.17 -22.03 -10.64
CA GLU A 131 -11.02 -21.48 -11.33
C GLU A 131 -9.74 -22.14 -10.83
N THR A 132 -8.70 -22.15 -11.67
CA THR A 132 -7.36 -22.56 -11.24
C THR A 132 -6.79 -21.54 -10.26
N PRO A 133 -6.16 -21.95 -9.15
CA PRO A 133 -5.56 -21.01 -8.21
C PRO A 133 -4.51 -20.13 -8.89
N GLU A 134 -4.55 -18.85 -8.58
CA GLU A 134 -3.59 -17.86 -9.07
C GLU A 134 -2.46 -17.69 -8.04
N ASP A 135 -1.22 -17.86 -8.48
CA ASP A 135 -0.02 -17.70 -7.66
C ASP A 135 0.75 -16.45 -8.09
N LEU A 136 0.99 -15.54 -7.13
CA LEU A 136 1.72 -14.30 -7.37
C LEU A 136 2.86 -14.11 -6.37
N ILE A 137 3.98 -13.58 -6.88
CA ILE A 137 5.08 -13.04 -6.07
C ILE A 137 5.01 -11.52 -6.14
N ARG A 138 4.93 -10.87 -4.97
CA ARG A 138 4.82 -9.42 -4.88
C ARG A 138 6.00 -8.84 -4.12
N ASN A 139 6.63 -7.84 -4.73
CA ASN A 139 7.76 -7.12 -4.16
C ASN A 139 7.41 -5.64 -4.04
N LYS A 140 7.48 -5.09 -2.82
CA LYS A 140 7.17 -3.69 -2.54
C LYS A 140 8.32 -3.00 -1.85
N CYS A 141 8.71 -1.85 -2.37
CA CYS A 141 9.64 -0.93 -1.74
C CYS A 141 8.88 0.34 -1.34
N THR A 142 9.11 0.84 -0.12
CA THR A 142 8.48 2.08 0.38
C THR A 142 9.56 2.96 1.01
N ILE A 143 9.57 4.22 0.62
CA ILE A 143 10.39 5.28 1.22
C ILE A 143 9.44 6.22 1.94
N GLU A 144 9.66 6.41 3.24
CA GLU A 144 8.88 7.32 4.09
C GLU A 144 9.81 8.41 4.63
N TYR A 145 9.41 9.67 4.54
CA TYR A 145 10.10 10.81 5.10
C TYR A 145 9.37 11.34 6.32
N LYS A 146 10.03 11.41 7.46
CA LYS A 146 9.48 11.98 8.69
C LYS A 146 9.59 13.51 8.66
N LEU A 147 8.52 14.19 8.18
CA LEU A 147 8.49 15.65 8.11
C LEU A 147 8.46 16.27 9.51
N ASN A 148 7.58 15.72 10.39
CA ASN A 148 7.49 16.07 11.81
C ASN A 148 7.03 14.85 12.63
N LYS A 149 6.58 15.05 13.88
CA LYS A 149 6.14 13.96 14.76
C LYS A 149 4.91 13.23 14.22
N SER A 150 4.02 13.95 13.54
CA SER A 150 2.72 13.43 13.09
C SER A 150 2.63 13.17 11.59
N ILE A 151 3.38 13.91 10.75
CA ILE A 151 3.22 13.91 9.29
C ILE A 151 4.39 13.16 8.63
N LYS A 152 4.05 12.17 7.80
CA LYS A 152 5.02 11.30 7.12
C LYS A 152 4.57 11.06 5.66
N PRO A 153 5.01 11.91 4.72
CA PRO A 153 4.86 11.61 3.30
C PRO A 153 5.65 10.35 2.93
N TYR A 154 5.14 9.59 1.96
CA TYR A 154 5.80 8.41 1.46
C TYR A 154 5.58 8.21 -0.03
N VAL A 155 6.49 7.47 -0.65
CA VAL A 155 6.37 6.92 -1.99
C VAL A 155 6.62 5.42 -1.94
N SER A 156 5.92 4.64 -2.76
CA SER A 156 6.20 3.21 -2.88
C SER A 156 6.01 2.71 -4.30
N GLY A 157 6.84 1.73 -4.68
CA GLY A 157 6.72 0.93 -5.88
C GLY A 157 6.45 -0.53 -5.52
N GLU A 158 5.56 -1.18 -6.26
CA GLU A 158 5.25 -2.59 -6.09
C GLU A 158 5.20 -3.28 -7.45
N LEU A 159 5.79 -4.46 -7.54
CA LEU A 159 5.76 -5.34 -8.72
C LEU A 159 5.12 -6.65 -8.32
N SER A 160 4.22 -7.16 -9.16
CA SER A 160 3.57 -8.46 -9.02
C SER A 160 3.93 -9.32 -10.23
N HIS A 161 4.40 -10.55 -9.98
CA HIS A 161 4.73 -11.51 -11.02
C HIS A 161 3.83 -12.73 -10.87
N SER A 162 3.21 -13.15 -11.97
CA SER A 162 2.51 -14.43 -12.05
C SER A 162 3.52 -15.58 -12.06
N TYR A 163 3.22 -16.59 -11.24
CA TYR A 163 4.09 -17.74 -11.05
C TYR A 163 3.52 -19.01 -11.70
N ASN A 164 2.26 -18.97 -12.14
CA ASN A 164 1.58 -20.11 -12.76
C ASN A 164 1.98 -20.29 -14.24
N GLU A 165 2.72 -19.34 -14.79
CA GLU A 165 3.14 -19.34 -16.18
C GLU A 165 4.65 -19.56 -16.30
N ASP A 166 5.04 -20.29 -17.34
CA ASP A 166 6.46 -20.49 -17.70
C ASP A 166 6.72 -19.85 -19.07
N PRO A 167 7.52 -18.77 -19.13
CA PRO A 167 8.29 -18.13 -18.05
C PRO A 167 7.43 -17.27 -17.09
N VAL A 168 7.94 -17.05 -15.86
CA VAL A 168 7.34 -16.10 -14.89
C VAL A 168 7.16 -14.74 -15.53
N GLN A 169 5.94 -14.21 -15.52
CA GLN A 169 5.60 -12.95 -16.19
C GLN A 169 5.31 -11.84 -15.18
N LEU A 170 5.70 -10.61 -15.53
CA LEU A 170 5.28 -9.42 -14.79
C LEU A 170 3.80 -9.16 -15.12
N ASP A 171 2.95 -9.28 -14.11
CA ASP A 171 1.50 -9.17 -14.22
C ASP A 171 1.01 -7.75 -13.93
N GLU A 172 1.58 -7.13 -12.89
CA GLU A 172 1.11 -5.81 -12.44
C GLU A 172 2.27 -4.99 -11.85
N TYR A 173 2.22 -3.66 -12.05
CA TYR A 173 3.00 -2.74 -11.24
C TYR A 173 2.13 -1.64 -10.64
N ARG A 174 2.57 -1.12 -9.49
CA ARG A 174 1.92 -0.02 -8.77
C ARG A 174 2.95 1.01 -8.32
N ILE A 175 2.63 2.27 -8.51
CA ILE A 175 3.37 3.40 -7.91
C ILE A 175 2.40 4.14 -7.01
N SER A 176 2.77 4.36 -5.76
CA SER A 176 1.89 5.01 -4.78
C SER A 176 2.58 6.21 -4.16
N PHE A 177 1.82 7.28 -4.00
CA PHE A 177 2.20 8.47 -3.25
C PHE A 177 1.19 8.69 -2.14
N GLY A 178 1.63 9.07 -0.97
CA GLY A 178 0.68 9.27 0.09
C GLY A 178 1.25 10.05 1.27
N LEU A 179 0.33 10.40 2.14
CA LEU A 179 0.59 11.10 3.38
C LEU A 179 0.01 10.28 4.53
N LYS A 180 0.87 9.89 5.46
CA LYS A 180 0.45 9.31 6.73
C LYS A 180 0.44 10.40 7.78
N VAL A 181 -0.70 10.54 8.47
CA VAL A 181 -0.90 11.49 9.57
C VAL A 181 -1.23 10.71 10.83
N ASP A 182 -0.35 10.77 11.83
CA ASP A 182 -0.63 10.24 13.16
C ASP A 182 -1.50 11.26 13.91
N ILE A 183 -2.78 10.92 14.19
CA ILE A 183 -3.78 11.81 14.83
C ILE A 183 -3.63 11.74 16.33
N MET A 184 -3.48 10.53 16.86
CA MET A 184 -3.25 10.23 18.26
C MET A 184 -2.11 9.22 18.39
N GLU A 185 -1.65 8.94 19.60
CA GLU A 185 -0.58 7.95 19.83
C GLU A 185 -0.89 6.58 19.22
N ASN A 186 -2.16 6.21 19.21
CA ASN A 186 -2.64 4.90 18.75
C ASN A 186 -3.40 4.95 17.43
N SER A 187 -3.59 6.10 16.81
CA SER A 187 -4.36 6.18 15.56
C SER A 187 -3.68 6.98 14.47
N SER A 188 -3.87 6.55 13.23
CA SER A 188 -3.34 7.26 12.07
C SER A 188 -4.28 7.17 10.87
N ILE A 189 -4.26 8.21 10.05
CA ILE A 189 -4.91 8.24 8.73
C ILE A 189 -3.82 8.22 7.67
N LYS A 190 -4.07 7.50 6.57
CA LYS A 190 -3.32 7.60 5.33
C LYS A 190 -4.25 8.07 4.23
N ILE A 191 -3.80 9.09 3.51
CA ILE A 191 -4.42 9.54 2.26
C ILE A 191 -3.40 9.24 1.17
N PHE A 192 -3.84 8.59 0.09
CA PHE A 192 -2.91 8.16 -0.95
C PHE A 192 -3.54 8.15 -2.32
N TYR A 193 -2.68 8.22 -3.32
CA TYR A 193 -2.98 7.95 -4.70
C TYR A 193 -2.08 6.81 -5.19
N ILE A 194 -2.66 5.88 -5.96
CA ILE A 194 -1.94 4.79 -6.63
C ILE A 194 -2.20 4.90 -8.12
N PHE A 195 -1.14 4.90 -8.90
CA PHE A 195 -1.18 4.55 -10.30
C PHE A 195 -0.81 3.07 -10.42
N LYS A 196 -1.69 2.27 -11.01
CA LYS A 196 -1.44 0.85 -11.26
C LYS A 196 -1.72 0.50 -12.71
N LYS A 197 -0.95 -0.44 -13.23
CA LYS A 197 -1.19 -1.07 -14.52
C LYS A 197 -1.28 -2.56 -14.29
N GLU A 198 -2.43 -3.13 -14.65
CA GLU A 198 -2.78 -4.54 -14.45
C GLU A 198 -2.80 -5.28 -15.77
N ASP A 199 -2.70 -6.61 -15.72
CA ASP A 199 -2.76 -7.48 -16.90
C ASP A 199 -1.70 -7.12 -17.98
N LEU A 200 -0.48 -6.84 -17.55
CA LEU A 200 0.63 -6.43 -18.43
C LEU A 200 0.91 -7.38 -19.59
N PRO A 201 0.68 -8.71 -19.50
CA PRO A 201 0.83 -9.61 -20.63
C PRO A 201 -0.19 -9.41 -21.76
N LYS A 202 -1.32 -8.72 -21.49
CA LYS A 202 -2.33 -8.43 -22.51
C LYS A 202 -1.83 -7.37 -23.51
N SER A 203 -2.41 -7.34 -24.70
CA SER A 203 -2.10 -6.34 -25.72
C SER A 203 -2.53 -4.92 -25.31
N ASP A 204 -3.52 -4.80 -24.44
CA ASP A 204 -4.07 -3.56 -23.90
C ASP A 204 -4.21 -3.70 -22.40
N PRO A 205 -3.16 -3.41 -21.62
CA PRO A 205 -3.18 -3.49 -20.17
C PRO A 205 -3.99 -2.37 -19.52
N ASP A 206 -4.76 -2.66 -18.47
CA ASP A 206 -5.62 -1.70 -17.78
C ASP A 206 -4.80 -0.67 -16.97
N GLU A 207 -4.97 0.61 -17.24
CA GLU A 207 -4.37 1.73 -16.50
C GLU A 207 -5.39 2.32 -15.51
N ILE A 208 -5.13 2.21 -14.21
CA ILE A 208 -6.10 2.54 -13.17
C ILE A 208 -5.50 3.51 -12.16
N GLY A 209 -6.19 4.62 -11.94
CA GLY A 209 -5.95 5.57 -10.87
C GLY A 209 -6.74 5.20 -9.61
N VAL A 210 -6.12 5.22 -8.44
CA VAL A 210 -6.81 4.89 -7.18
C VAL A 210 -6.63 5.99 -6.16
N PHE A 211 -7.72 6.55 -5.67
CA PHE A 211 -7.74 7.40 -4.50
C PHE A 211 -8.03 6.57 -3.26
N GLY A 212 -7.20 6.71 -2.23
CA GLY A 212 -7.34 5.89 -1.03
C GLY A 212 -7.35 6.66 0.27
N LEU A 213 -8.18 6.17 1.21
CA LEU A 213 -8.25 6.60 2.58
C LEU A 213 -8.17 5.39 3.49
N ALA A 214 -7.19 5.35 4.40
CA ALA A 214 -7.04 4.27 5.34
C ALA A 214 -6.92 4.80 6.78
N TYR A 215 -7.76 4.29 7.67
CA TYR A 215 -7.69 4.56 9.10
C TYR A 215 -7.09 3.34 9.82
N SER A 216 -6.16 3.57 10.73
CA SER A 216 -5.52 2.51 11.52
C SER A 216 -5.57 2.83 13.00
N LEU A 217 -6.02 1.87 13.81
CA LEU A 217 -6.06 1.93 15.26
C LEU A 217 -5.17 0.83 15.85
N LYS A 218 -4.32 1.20 16.81
CA LYS A 218 -3.46 0.29 17.58
C LYS A 218 -4.02 0.13 18.98
N MET A 219 -4.09 -1.12 19.42
CA MET A 219 -4.57 -1.49 20.77
C MET A 219 -3.48 -2.21 21.55
#